data_2bd75eaa39a0bc73d488ffc3d2b4d360
#
_entry.id   2bd75eaa39a0bc73d488ffc3d2b4d360
#
_cell.length_a   1.000
_cell.length_b   1.000
_cell.length_c   1.000
_cell.angle_alpha   90.00
_cell.angle_beta   90.00
_cell.angle_gamma   90.00
#
_symmetry.space_group_name_H-M   'P 1'
#
loop_
_entity.id
_entity.type
_entity.pdbx_description
1 polymer ?
#
loop_
_entity_poly.entity_id
_entity_poly.type
_entity_poly.pdbx_seq_one_letter_code
_entity_poly.pdbx_strand_id
1 'polypeptide(L)'
;MQSIVEQTLKPNQLIVVNDGSTDRTGEIIASYAERYSWIKGVDTRKKPLHSGGAKVVQAFNAGLEQIDTADWSIVYKLDADIELPKDYFQEVLNAYQKNPKLGMASGIIVISQDGLWKREKIGDADHTRGPVKSYRRACFEEMNGLRQTIGWDSLDEMLALHYGWEVKVISSLEVKHHRATGAETGQLKVMRKVGRGMFRSRYGFWISLISAAKLGLNQSPRILTGLSCMTGWLQAWIRGDKRVINKEEGRFIRSYRWKRMKEKLTGTN
;
A
#
# COMPACT_ATOMS: atom_id res chain seq x y z
N MET A 1 11.07 -14.10 2.92
CA MET A 1 10.52 -15.26 3.68
C MET A 1 11.35 -15.56 4.94
N GLN A 2 12.69 -15.58 4.88
CA GLN A 2 13.54 -15.87 6.06
C GLN A 2 13.20 -15.00 7.28
N SER A 3 13.11 -13.67 7.11
CA SER A 3 12.77 -12.76 8.21
C SER A 3 11.37 -12.99 8.82
N ILE A 4 10.47 -13.69 8.11
CA ILE A 4 9.13 -14.05 8.63
C ILE A 4 9.21 -15.33 9.46
N VAL A 5 9.97 -16.32 9.01
CA VAL A 5 10.13 -17.57 9.80
C VAL A 5 11.02 -17.38 11.04
N GLU A 6 11.79 -16.30 11.12
CA GLU A 6 12.62 -15.93 12.27
C GLU A 6 11.92 -15.00 13.28
N GLN A 7 10.67 -14.63 13.02
CA GLN A 7 9.91 -13.78 13.96
C GLN A 7 9.76 -14.43 15.34
N THR A 8 9.79 -13.64 16.39
CA THR A 8 9.52 -14.08 17.78
C THR A 8 8.08 -14.56 17.94
N LEU A 9 7.13 -13.83 17.35
CA LEU A 9 5.73 -14.23 17.21
C LEU A 9 5.48 -14.66 15.75
N LYS A 10 5.12 -15.93 15.54
CA LYS A 10 4.77 -16.42 14.20
C LYS A 10 3.35 -16.01 13.83
N PRO A 11 3.07 -15.70 12.54
CA PRO A 11 1.70 -15.60 12.08
C PRO A 11 1.03 -16.99 12.07
N ASN A 12 -0.28 -17.03 12.24
CA ASN A 12 -1.04 -18.29 12.14
C ASN A 12 -0.96 -18.87 10.73
N GLN A 13 -0.92 -18.02 9.70
CA GLN A 13 -0.83 -18.42 8.31
C GLN A 13 -0.06 -17.37 7.49
N LEU A 14 0.75 -17.82 6.54
CA LEU A 14 1.41 -17.01 5.51
C LEU A 14 1.00 -17.51 4.13
N ILE A 15 0.31 -16.68 3.38
CA ILE A 15 0.01 -16.97 1.97
C ILE A 15 1.00 -16.22 1.09
N VAL A 16 1.77 -16.94 0.29
CA VAL A 16 2.74 -16.36 -0.65
C VAL A 16 2.20 -16.47 -2.07
N VAL A 17 1.88 -15.33 -2.67
CA VAL A 17 1.30 -15.28 -4.02
C VAL A 17 2.42 -15.10 -5.05
N ASN A 18 2.55 -16.05 -5.96
CA ASN A 18 3.42 -15.98 -7.12
C ASN A 18 2.65 -15.48 -8.34
N ASP A 19 2.83 -14.20 -8.71
CA ASP A 19 2.17 -13.58 -9.87
C ASP A 19 3.00 -13.78 -11.16
N GLY A 20 3.27 -15.06 -11.49
CA GLY A 20 3.89 -15.43 -12.75
C GLY A 20 5.39 -15.18 -12.83
N SER A 21 6.14 -15.28 -11.73
CA SER A 21 7.60 -15.23 -11.75
C SER A 21 8.19 -16.33 -12.65
N THR A 22 9.22 -15.95 -13.41
CA THR A 22 9.92 -16.86 -14.34
C THR A 22 11.27 -17.34 -13.82
N ASP A 23 11.66 -16.88 -12.64
CA ASP A 23 12.87 -17.25 -11.92
C ASP A 23 12.61 -18.36 -10.89
N ARG A 24 13.55 -18.60 -9.98
CA ARG A 24 13.45 -19.63 -8.93
C ARG A 24 12.44 -19.31 -7.81
N THR A 25 11.65 -18.24 -7.92
CA THR A 25 10.68 -17.83 -6.88
C THR A 25 9.72 -18.97 -6.53
N GLY A 26 9.18 -19.68 -7.55
CA GLY A 26 8.26 -20.81 -7.31
C GLY A 26 8.91 -21.95 -6.51
N GLU A 27 10.15 -22.32 -6.82
CA GLU A 27 10.92 -23.36 -6.11
C GLU A 27 11.16 -22.96 -4.66
N ILE A 28 11.53 -21.69 -4.42
CA ILE A 28 11.75 -21.15 -3.07
C ILE A 28 10.46 -21.22 -2.26
N ILE A 29 9.33 -20.79 -2.83
CA ILE A 29 8.02 -20.85 -2.15
C ILE A 29 7.69 -22.30 -1.78
N ALA A 30 7.83 -23.24 -2.71
CA ALA A 30 7.57 -24.65 -2.46
C ALA A 30 8.43 -25.20 -1.32
N SER A 31 9.74 -24.90 -1.33
CA SER A 31 10.65 -25.39 -0.28
C SER A 31 10.33 -24.83 1.13
N TYR A 32 9.76 -23.64 1.22
CA TYR A 32 9.27 -23.11 2.51
C TYR A 32 7.95 -23.74 2.92
N ALA A 33 7.02 -23.96 1.98
CA ALA A 33 5.74 -24.61 2.25
C ALA A 33 5.90 -26.07 2.71
N GLU A 34 6.91 -26.79 2.19
CA GLU A 34 7.25 -28.14 2.67
C GLU A 34 7.78 -28.17 4.10
N ARG A 35 8.58 -27.14 4.49
CA ARG A 35 9.18 -27.07 5.83
C ARG A 35 8.27 -26.47 6.91
N TYR A 36 7.31 -25.66 6.53
CA TYR A 36 6.46 -24.91 7.46
C TYR A 36 4.99 -25.05 7.09
N SER A 37 4.23 -25.85 7.84
CA SER A 37 2.81 -26.16 7.58
C SER A 37 1.89 -24.94 7.54
N TRP A 38 2.29 -23.81 8.17
CA TRP A 38 1.57 -22.56 8.17
C TRP A 38 1.87 -21.65 6.96
N ILE A 39 2.76 -22.08 6.04
CA ILE A 39 3.09 -21.38 4.80
C ILE A 39 2.43 -22.07 3.62
N LYS A 40 1.68 -21.31 2.81
CA LYS A 40 1.00 -21.79 1.61
C LYS A 40 1.39 -20.95 0.40
N GLY A 41 1.84 -21.59 -0.67
CA GLY A 41 2.10 -20.96 -1.97
C GLY A 41 0.84 -20.91 -2.82
N VAL A 42 0.61 -19.79 -3.51
CA VAL A 42 -0.48 -19.61 -4.48
C VAL A 42 0.09 -19.11 -5.79
N ASP A 43 -0.20 -19.81 -6.89
CA ASP A 43 0.25 -19.46 -8.23
C ASP A 43 -0.92 -18.90 -9.05
N THR A 44 -0.79 -17.63 -9.50
CA THR A 44 -1.83 -16.94 -10.27
C THR A 44 -1.63 -17.04 -11.80
N ARG A 45 -0.63 -17.80 -12.30
CA ARG A 45 -0.36 -17.96 -13.75
C ARG A 45 -1.58 -18.42 -14.54
N LYS A 46 -2.45 -19.22 -13.96
CA LYS A 46 -3.70 -19.70 -14.58
C LYS A 46 -4.79 -18.63 -14.67
N LYS A 47 -4.69 -17.57 -13.88
CA LYS A 47 -5.57 -16.38 -13.90
C LYS A 47 -4.70 -15.14 -13.82
N PRO A 48 -4.04 -14.72 -14.92
CA PRO A 48 -3.12 -13.60 -14.88
C PRO A 48 -3.82 -12.34 -14.41
N LEU A 49 -3.18 -11.67 -13.46
CA LEU A 49 -3.69 -10.43 -12.88
C LEU A 49 -3.64 -9.31 -13.93
N HIS A 50 -4.77 -8.64 -14.14
CA HIS A 50 -4.86 -7.60 -15.16
C HIS A 50 -3.98 -6.40 -14.83
N SER A 51 -3.25 -5.89 -15.83
CA SER A 51 -2.31 -4.78 -15.67
C SER A 51 -3.01 -3.46 -15.31
N GLY A 52 -2.39 -2.72 -14.41
CA GLY A 52 -2.72 -1.32 -14.15
C GLY A 52 -2.94 -0.98 -12.70
N GLY A 53 -1.85 -0.67 -11.95
CA GLY A 53 -1.89 -0.09 -10.59
C GLY A 53 -2.61 -0.88 -9.50
N ALA A 54 -3.30 -1.92 -9.90
CA ALA A 54 -4.12 -2.77 -9.07
C ALA A 54 -3.54 -4.19 -8.92
N LYS A 55 -2.43 -4.51 -9.60
CA LYS A 55 -1.84 -5.86 -9.53
C LYS A 55 -1.52 -6.28 -8.09
N VAL A 56 -0.92 -5.37 -7.32
CA VAL A 56 -0.59 -5.61 -5.91
C VAL A 56 -1.84 -5.92 -5.10
N VAL A 57 -2.92 -5.17 -5.31
CA VAL A 57 -4.20 -5.40 -4.63
C VAL A 57 -4.85 -6.70 -5.12
N GLN A 58 -4.75 -7.02 -6.39
CA GLN A 58 -5.27 -8.27 -6.94
C GLN A 58 -4.52 -9.48 -6.38
N ALA A 59 -3.17 -9.41 -6.30
CA ALA A 59 -2.35 -10.44 -5.68
C ALA A 59 -2.70 -10.61 -4.20
N PHE A 60 -2.82 -9.50 -3.46
CA PHE A 60 -3.23 -9.53 -2.06
C PHE A 60 -4.61 -10.20 -1.89
N ASN A 61 -5.60 -9.82 -2.70
CA ASN A 61 -6.95 -10.43 -2.63
C ASN A 61 -6.91 -11.92 -2.98
N ALA A 62 -6.13 -12.32 -3.98
CA ALA A 62 -5.97 -13.73 -4.31
C ALA A 62 -5.35 -14.53 -3.16
N GLY A 63 -4.44 -13.93 -2.39
CA GLY A 63 -3.91 -14.51 -1.16
C GLY A 63 -4.94 -14.54 -0.04
N LEU A 64 -5.70 -13.46 0.15
CA LEU A 64 -6.72 -13.34 1.19
C LEU A 64 -7.82 -14.41 1.03
N GLU A 65 -8.22 -14.73 -0.21
CA GLU A 65 -9.18 -15.78 -0.54
C GLU A 65 -8.69 -17.19 -0.16
N GLN A 66 -7.40 -17.36 0.11
CA GLN A 66 -6.78 -18.64 0.46
C GLN A 66 -6.56 -18.81 1.97
N ILE A 67 -6.97 -17.84 2.76
CA ILE A 67 -6.93 -17.96 4.23
C ILE A 67 -7.97 -18.98 4.67
N ASP A 68 -7.51 -20.05 5.33
CA ASP A 68 -8.34 -21.19 5.71
C ASP A 68 -9.15 -20.92 7.00
N THR A 69 -8.81 -19.87 7.74
CA THR A 69 -9.48 -19.54 9.00
C THR A 69 -10.45 -18.37 8.83
N ALA A 70 -11.72 -18.60 9.11
CA ALA A 70 -12.71 -17.53 9.16
C ALA A 70 -12.46 -16.53 10.32
N ASP A 71 -11.57 -16.84 11.25
CA ASP A 71 -11.39 -16.13 12.52
C ASP A 71 -10.00 -15.49 12.65
N TRP A 72 -9.62 -14.66 11.66
CA TRP A 72 -8.43 -13.84 11.77
C TRP A 72 -8.75 -12.48 12.40
N SER A 73 -7.85 -11.94 13.22
CA SER A 73 -8.00 -10.63 13.87
C SER A 73 -7.20 -9.52 13.20
N ILE A 74 -6.04 -9.86 12.63
CA ILE A 74 -5.15 -8.93 11.94
C ILE A 74 -4.67 -9.58 10.64
N VAL A 75 -4.73 -8.83 9.55
CA VAL A 75 -4.14 -9.23 8.26
C VAL A 75 -2.98 -8.30 7.91
N TYR A 76 -1.90 -8.90 7.40
CA TYR A 76 -0.71 -8.18 6.93
C TYR A 76 -0.63 -8.24 5.42
N LYS A 77 -0.37 -7.08 4.79
CA LYS A 77 0.06 -6.99 3.39
C LYS A 77 1.56 -6.70 3.38
N LEU A 78 2.32 -7.64 2.86
CA LEU A 78 3.79 -7.58 2.81
C LEU A 78 4.26 -7.71 1.37
N ASP A 79 5.25 -6.90 0.96
CA ASP A 79 5.95 -7.09 -0.32
C ASP A 79 7.04 -8.17 -0.16
N ALA A 80 7.42 -8.80 -1.26
CA ALA A 80 8.37 -9.92 -1.23
C ALA A 80 9.84 -9.47 -1.02
N ASP A 81 10.14 -8.21 -1.26
CA ASP A 81 11.47 -7.60 -1.21
C ASP A 81 11.75 -6.81 0.06
N ILE A 82 11.03 -7.13 1.14
CA ILE A 82 11.26 -6.54 2.48
C ILE A 82 11.88 -7.55 3.44
N GLU A 83 12.59 -7.01 4.45
CA GLU A 83 13.13 -7.74 5.60
C GLU A 83 12.60 -7.12 6.88
N LEU A 84 11.89 -7.92 7.68
CA LEU A 84 11.28 -7.48 8.94
C LEU A 84 12.27 -7.65 10.10
N PRO A 85 12.28 -6.74 11.11
CA PRO A 85 12.97 -6.98 12.37
C PRO A 85 12.30 -8.15 13.11
N LYS A 86 13.05 -8.85 13.96
CA LYS A 86 12.63 -10.12 14.60
C LYS A 86 11.36 -10.04 15.46
N ASP A 87 11.06 -8.89 16.00
CA ASP A 87 9.92 -8.61 16.89
C ASP A 87 8.75 -7.89 16.20
N TYR A 88 8.80 -7.79 14.87
CA TYR A 88 7.84 -7.00 14.10
C TYR A 88 6.38 -7.34 14.41
N PHE A 89 6.01 -8.61 14.30
CA PHE A 89 4.62 -9.02 14.53
C PHE A 89 4.20 -8.87 15.99
N GLN A 90 5.11 -9.12 16.92
CA GLN A 90 4.84 -8.94 18.36
C GLN A 90 4.56 -7.46 18.67
N GLU A 91 5.38 -6.54 18.20
CA GLU A 91 5.23 -5.11 18.48
C GLU A 91 3.98 -4.52 17.79
N VAL A 92 3.68 -4.97 16.57
CA VAL A 92 2.43 -4.58 15.90
C VAL A 92 1.21 -5.10 16.67
N LEU A 93 1.23 -6.36 17.12
CA LEU A 93 0.16 -6.93 17.95
C LEU A 93 -0.01 -6.15 19.26
N ASN A 94 1.09 -5.83 19.95
CA ASN A 94 1.07 -5.02 21.17
C ASN A 94 0.42 -3.64 20.94
N ALA A 95 0.69 -3.01 19.78
CA ALA A 95 0.07 -1.73 19.43
C ALA A 95 -1.46 -1.86 19.25
N TYR A 96 -1.92 -2.92 18.59
CA TYR A 96 -3.35 -3.20 18.42
C TYR A 96 -4.06 -3.54 19.74
N GLN A 97 -3.39 -4.26 20.64
CA GLN A 97 -3.94 -4.60 21.97
C GLN A 97 -4.08 -3.37 22.87
N LYS A 98 -3.10 -2.45 22.81
CA LYS A 98 -3.10 -1.20 23.60
C LYS A 98 -4.14 -0.18 23.09
N ASN A 99 -4.53 -0.25 21.84
CA ASN A 99 -5.46 0.72 21.26
C ASN A 99 -6.56 0.03 20.41
N PRO A 100 -7.77 -0.15 20.96
CA PRO A 100 -8.89 -0.75 20.23
C PRO A 100 -9.34 0.04 19.00
N LYS A 101 -9.06 1.36 18.93
CA LYS A 101 -9.36 2.22 17.77
C LYS A 101 -8.31 2.14 16.67
N LEU A 102 -7.16 1.49 16.93
CA LEU A 102 -6.14 1.33 15.91
C LEU A 102 -6.63 0.38 14.82
N GLY A 103 -6.87 0.90 13.63
CA GLY A 103 -7.33 0.15 12.46
C GLY A 103 -6.19 -0.29 11.55
N MET A 104 -5.14 0.53 11.46
CA MET A 104 -3.97 0.26 10.60
C MET A 104 -2.66 0.57 11.31
N ALA A 105 -1.64 -0.28 11.08
CA ALA A 105 -0.29 -0.05 11.57
C ALA A 105 0.77 -0.48 10.56
N SER A 106 1.93 0.16 10.62
CA SER A 106 3.14 -0.23 9.89
C SER A 106 4.41 0.12 10.65
N GLY A 107 5.55 -0.47 10.26
CA GLY A 107 6.87 0.06 10.58
C GLY A 107 7.28 1.19 9.61
N ILE A 108 8.47 1.72 9.81
CA ILE A 108 9.12 2.64 8.87
C ILE A 108 9.92 1.85 7.82
N ILE A 109 9.93 2.34 6.58
CA ILE A 109 10.74 1.75 5.52
C ILE A 109 12.13 2.39 5.52
N VAL A 110 13.16 1.55 5.52
CA VAL A 110 14.56 1.95 5.32
C VAL A 110 15.09 1.31 4.04
N ILE A 111 15.87 2.09 3.27
CA ILE A 111 16.53 1.66 2.05
C ILE A 111 18.03 1.79 2.19
N SER A 112 18.80 0.96 1.50
CA SER A 112 20.25 1.05 1.47
C SER A 112 20.66 2.24 0.60
N GLN A 113 21.43 3.18 1.18
CA GLN A 113 22.04 4.32 0.52
C GLN A 113 23.48 4.43 0.99
N ASP A 114 24.44 4.31 0.09
CA ASP A 114 25.89 4.35 0.39
C ASP A 114 26.32 3.36 1.49
N GLY A 115 25.72 2.15 1.48
CA GLY A 115 26.00 1.09 2.47
C GLY A 115 25.33 1.28 3.84
N LEU A 116 24.57 2.35 4.03
CA LEU A 116 23.82 2.64 5.27
C LEU A 116 22.31 2.50 5.03
N TRP A 117 21.61 1.95 6.03
CA TRP A 117 20.14 1.93 6.02
C TRP A 117 19.62 3.29 6.46
N LYS A 118 18.91 3.97 5.57
CA LYS A 118 18.33 5.30 5.82
C LYS A 118 16.82 5.26 5.58
N ARG A 119 16.07 6.01 6.38
CA ARG A 119 14.63 6.15 6.19
C ARG A 119 14.30 6.66 4.79
N GLU A 120 13.43 5.95 4.10
CA GLU A 120 12.95 6.37 2.79
C GLU A 120 12.03 7.59 2.92
N LYS A 121 12.44 8.72 2.36
CA LYS A 121 11.70 10.00 2.44
C LYS A 121 10.62 10.09 1.37
N ILE A 122 9.60 9.22 1.43
CA ILE A 122 8.45 9.27 0.52
C ILE A 122 7.17 9.40 1.36
N GLY A 123 6.38 10.44 1.07
CA GLY A 123 5.17 10.74 1.83
C GLY A 123 5.41 11.48 3.14
N ASP A 124 4.37 11.58 3.95
CA ASP A 124 4.42 12.19 5.28
C ASP A 124 5.00 11.18 6.30
N ALA A 125 5.49 11.66 7.43
CA ALA A 125 6.13 10.81 8.43
C ALA A 125 5.16 9.84 9.11
N ASP A 126 3.89 10.18 9.12
CA ASP A 126 2.76 9.43 9.68
C ASP A 126 2.06 8.53 8.64
N HIS A 127 2.57 8.48 7.40
CA HIS A 127 2.01 7.67 6.32
C HIS A 127 2.48 6.22 6.40
N THR A 128 1.53 5.28 6.51
CA THR A 128 1.81 3.84 6.41
C THR A 128 2.14 3.45 4.97
N ARG A 129 3.28 2.81 4.79
CA ARG A 129 3.83 2.54 3.46
C ARG A 129 3.31 1.22 2.87
N GLY A 130 3.00 1.25 1.56
CA GLY A 130 2.49 0.11 0.82
C GLY A 130 3.25 -1.22 0.97
N PRO A 131 4.60 -1.26 1.04
CA PRO A 131 5.34 -2.51 1.20
C PRO A 131 5.06 -3.28 2.50
N VAL A 132 4.63 -2.60 3.56
CA VAL A 132 4.40 -3.21 4.87
C VAL A 132 3.21 -2.56 5.56
N LYS A 133 2.06 -3.21 5.53
CA LYS A 133 0.84 -2.72 6.20
C LYS A 133 0.17 -3.84 6.97
N SER A 134 -0.46 -3.48 8.06
CA SER A 134 -1.37 -4.36 8.80
C SER A 134 -2.72 -3.68 9.01
N TYR A 135 -3.76 -4.50 9.08
CA TYR A 135 -5.14 -4.05 9.25
C TYR A 135 -5.84 -4.88 10.31
N ARG A 136 -6.50 -4.22 11.26
CA ARG A 136 -7.49 -4.86 12.11
C ARG A 136 -8.64 -5.34 11.25
N ARG A 137 -9.14 -6.56 11.48
CA ARG A 137 -10.24 -7.14 10.70
C ARG A 137 -11.44 -6.20 10.57
N ALA A 138 -11.95 -5.69 11.69
CA ALA A 138 -13.10 -4.79 11.68
C ALA A 138 -12.87 -3.55 10.81
N CYS A 139 -11.69 -2.92 10.88
CA CYS A 139 -11.32 -1.80 10.00
C CYS A 139 -11.29 -2.23 8.53
N PHE A 140 -10.67 -3.37 8.23
CA PHE A 140 -10.54 -3.88 6.86
C PHE A 140 -11.89 -4.20 6.23
N GLU A 141 -12.78 -4.81 6.99
CA GLU A 141 -14.15 -5.14 6.55
C GLU A 141 -14.99 -3.87 6.36
N GLU A 142 -14.96 -2.93 7.31
CA GLU A 142 -15.74 -1.68 7.25
C GLU A 142 -15.32 -0.79 6.09
N MET A 143 -14.03 -0.68 5.81
CA MET A 143 -13.56 0.03 4.61
C MET A 143 -13.74 -0.79 3.32
N ASN A 144 -14.32 -2.02 3.41
CA ASN A 144 -14.56 -2.94 2.30
C ASN A 144 -13.27 -3.29 1.52
N GLY A 145 -12.20 -3.61 2.25
CA GLY A 145 -10.92 -4.06 1.73
C GLY A 145 -10.14 -3.04 0.90
N LEU A 146 -9.12 -3.50 0.21
CA LEU A 146 -8.26 -2.64 -0.61
C LEU A 146 -8.90 -2.31 -1.96
N ARG A 147 -8.87 -1.04 -2.34
CA ARG A 147 -9.41 -0.58 -3.62
C ARG A 147 -8.42 -0.81 -4.77
N GLN A 148 -8.87 -1.47 -5.84
CA GLN A 148 -8.05 -1.74 -7.03
C GLN A 148 -7.79 -0.48 -7.85
N THR A 149 -6.85 0.35 -7.40
CA THR A 149 -6.42 1.58 -8.07
C THR A 149 -4.96 1.89 -7.76
N ILE A 150 -4.31 2.71 -8.58
CA ILE A 150 -3.03 3.32 -8.21
C ILE A 150 -3.26 4.30 -7.05
N GLY A 151 -2.34 4.33 -6.09
CA GLY A 151 -2.46 5.12 -4.86
C GLY A 151 -3.40 4.47 -3.84
N TRP A 152 -3.64 3.15 -3.97
CA TRP A 152 -4.43 2.36 -3.04
C TRP A 152 -3.92 2.49 -1.60
N ASP A 153 -2.61 2.60 -1.44
CA ASP A 153 -1.90 2.68 -0.16
C ASP A 153 -2.09 3.99 0.61
N SER A 154 -2.44 5.06 -0.09
CA SER A 154 -2.90 6.31 0.54
C SER A 154 -4.43 6.37 0.65
N LEU A 155 -5.11 5.67 -0.24
CA LEU A 155 -6.57 5.64 -0.24
C LEU A 155 -7.13 4.82 0.93
N ASP A 156 -6.54 3.65 1.21
CA ASP A 156 -6.93 2.80 2.33
C ASP A 156 -6.79 3.50 3.68
N GLU A 157 -5.71 4.27 3.85
CA GLU A 157 -5.48 5.08 5.05
C GLU A 157 -6.56 6.16 5.23
N MET A 158 -6.90 6.89 4.16
CA MET A 158 -7.98 7.87 4.20
C MET A 158 -9.35 7.23 4.44
N LEU A 159 -9.56 6.00 3.96
CA LEU A 159 -10.79 5.25 4.23
C LEU A 159 -10.83 4.80 5.70
N ALA A 160 -9.75 4.28 6.26
CA ALA A 160 -9.69 3.94 7.68
C ALA A 160 -10.04 5.15 8.56
N LEU A 161 -9.45 6.33 8.26
CA LEU A 161 -9.77 7.58 8.95
C LEU A 161 -11.22 8.03 8.76
N HIS A 162 -11.81 7.80 7.56
CA HIS A 162 -13.22 8.11 7.29
C HIS A 162 -14.18 7.31 8.19
N TYR A 163 -13.85 6.05 8.43
CA TYR A 163 -14.63 5.17 9.30
C TYR A 163 -14.27 5.31 10.79
N GLY A 164 -13.46 6.32 11.16
CA GLY A 164 -13.15 6.64 12.57
C GLY A 164 -12.03 5.82 13.18
N TRP A 165 -11.30 5.05 12.36
CA TRP A 165 -10.13 4.29 12.80
C TRP A 165 -8.88 5.17 12.87
N GLU A 166 -7.99 4.82 13.79
CA GLU A 166 -6.66 5.42 13.89
C GLU A 166 -5.65 4.68 13.02
N VAL A 167 -4.66 5.41 12.53
CA VAL A 167 -3.55 4.89 11.72
C VAL A 167 -2.26 5.24 12.43
N LYS A 168 -1.32 4.27 12.53
CA LYS A 168 -0.07 4.45 13.28
C LYS A 168 1.14 3.91 12.54
N VAL A 169 2.18 4.72 12.47
CA VAL A 169 3.53 4.28 12.10
C VAL A 169 4.32 4.04 13.38
N ILE A 170 4.82 2.82 13.57
CA ILE A 170 5.64 2.43 14.73
C ILE A 170 7.09 2.71 14.36
N SER A 171 7.61 3.84 14.84
CA SER A 171 8.93 4.36 14.43
C SER A 171 10.11 3.50 14.90
N SER A 172 9.91 2.66 15.91
CA SER A 172 10.92 1.72 16.38
C SER A 172 11.09 0.48 15.48
N LEU A 173 10.15 0.24 14.57
CA LEU A 173 10.18 -0.92 13.68
C LEU A 173 10.74 -0.52 12.30
N GLU A 174 12.04 -0.73 12.10
CA GLU A 174 12.71 -0.49 10.83
C GLU A 174 12.58 -1.71 9.91
N VAL A 175 11.88 -1.54 8.81
CA VAL A 175 11.70 -2.56 7.76
C VAL A 175 12.61 -2.23 6.60
N LYS A 176 13.56 -3.12 6.34
CA LYS A 176 14.49 -2.96 5.22
C LYS A 176 13.79 -3.28 3.90
N HIS A 177 13.88 -2.38 2.94
CA HIS A 177 13.36 -2.57 1.59
C HIS A 177 14.53 -2.66 0.62
N HIS A 178 14.72 -3.84 0.02
CA HIS A 178 15.88 -4.14 -0.82
C HIS A 178 15.78 -3.52 -2.22
N ARG A 179 14.63 -2.97 -2.58
CA ARG A 179 14.40 -2.28 -3.85
C ARG A 179 13.78 -0.91 -3.59
N ALA A 180 14.42 0.15 -4.07
CA ALA A 180 13.85 1.49 -3.97
C ALA A 180 12.52 1.60 -4.71
N THR A 181 11.55 2.27 -4.11
CA THR A 181 10.22 2.46 -4.69
C THR A 181 10.29 3.24 -6.00
N GLY A 182 9.66 2.75 -7.07
CA GLY A 182 9.51 3.49 -8.33
C GLY A 182 10.62 3.28 -9.37
N ALA A 183 11.44 2.23 -9.25
CA ALA A 183 12.52 1.89 -10.19
C ALA A 183 12.03 1.44 -11.59
N GLU A 184 10.73 1.45 -11.88
CA GLU A 184 10.20 1.00 -13.17
C GLU A 184 10.35 2.05 -14.29
N THR A 185 10.70 1.58 -15.48
CA THR A 185 10.81 2.36 -16.71
C THR A 185 9.46 2.88 -17.19
N GLY A 186 9.40 4.14 -17.61
CA GLY A 186 8.21 4.74 -18.21
C GLY A 186 7.42 5.68 -17.30
N GLN A 187 8.13 6.56 -16.60
CA GLN A 187 7.56 7.51 -15.63
C GLN A 187 6.30 8.25 -16.12
N LEU A 188 6.25 8.70 -17.38
CA LEU A 188 5.07 9.38 -17.92
C LEU A 188 3.85 8.44 -18.01
N LYS A 189 4.05 7.15 -18.35
CA LYS A 189 2.97 6.16 -18.34
C LYS A 189 2.44 5.91 -16.92
N VAL A 190 3.35 5.86 -15.95
CA VAL A 190 2.98 5.72 -14.52
C VAL A 190 2.19 6.95 -14.05
N MET A 191 2.64 8.15 -14.39
CA MET A 191 1.94 9.39 -14.02
C MET A 191 0.55 9.51 -14.63
N ARG A 192 0.37 9.04 -15.87
CA ARG A 192 -0.98 8.95 -16.48
C ARG A 192 -1.89 8.00 -15.70
N LYS A 193 -1.36 6.87 -15.24
CA LYS A 193 -2.12 5.94 -14.38
C LYS A 193 -2.43 6.57 -13.01
N VAL A 194 -1.50 7.37 -12.44
CA VAL A 194 -1.72 8.13 -11.18
C VAL A 194 -2.89 9.11 -11.35
N GLY A 195 -2.92 9.89 -12.42
CA GLY A 195 -4.03 10.80 -12.71
C GLY A 195 -5.37 10.07 -12.84
N ARG A 196 -5.39 8.93 -13.54
CA ARG A 196 -6.57 8.04 -13.59
C ARG A 196 -6.99 7.57 -12.20
N GLY A 197 -6.04 7.20 -11.34
CA GLY A 197 -6.29 6.81 -9.94
C GLY A 197 -6.93 7.94 -9.15
N MET A 198 -6.43 9.17 -9.27
CA MET A 198 -7.02 10.36 -8.62
C MET A 198 -8.47 10.58 -9.06
N PHE A 199 -8.77 10.43 -10.36
CA PHE A 199 -10.13 10.49 -10.85
C PHE A 199 -10.99 9.41 -10.19
N ARG A 200 -10.59 8.16 -10.27
CA ARG A 200 -11.35 7.02 -9.71
C ARG A 200 -11.56 7.13 -8.20
N SER A 201 -10.62 7.73 -7.49
CA SER A 201 -10.66 8.00 -6.03
C SER A 201 -11.37 9.32 -5.68
N ARG A 202 -12.11 9.94 -6.60
CA ARG A 202 -12.94 11.14 -6.37
C ARG A 202 -12.19 12.34 -5.75
N TYR A 203 -10.91 12.52 -6.06
CA TYR A 203 -10.13 13.67 -5.55
C TYR A 203 -10.68 15.02 -6.02
N GLY A 204 -11.44 15.03 -7.13
CA GLY A 204 -11.91 16.26 -7.75
C GLY A 204 -10.85 16.95 -8.61
N PHE A 205 -11.27 17.90 -9.42
CA PHE A 205 -10.38 18.56 -10.39
C PHE A 205 -9.27 19.36 -9.70
N TRP A 206 -9.59 20.23 -8.75
CA TRP A 206 -8.63 21.15 -8.14
C TRP A 206 -7.54 20.45 -7.33
N ILE A 207 -7.92 19.46 -6.52
CA ILE A 207 -6.94 18.67 -5.76
C ILE A 207 -6.03 17.87 -6.72
N SER A 208 -6.60 17.32 -7.79
CA SER A 208 -5.81 16.61 -8.81
C SER A 208 -4.85 17.53 -9.55
N LEU A 209 -5.29 18.76 -9.87
CA LEU A 209 -4.45 19.76 -10.53
C LEU A 209 -3.27 20.19 -9.63
N ILE A 210 -3.53 20.51 -8.37
CA ILE A 210 -2.47 20.89 -7.41
C ILE A 210 -1.48 19.72 -7.20
N SER A 211 -2.00 18.50 -7.08
CA SER A 211 -1.17 17.31 -6.93
C SER A 211 -0.31 17.05 -8.18
N ALA A 212 -0.87 17.23 -9.37
CA ALA A 212 -0.16 17.10 -10.63
C ALA A 212 0.92 18.18 -10.79
N ALA A 213 0.63 19.42 -10.42
CA ALA A 213 1.60 20.52 -10.42
C ALA A 213 2.77 20.20 -9.47
N LYS A 214 2.50 19.74 -8.24
CA LYS A 214 3.53 19.32 -7.30
C LYS A 214 4.40 18.17 -7.86
N LEU A 215 3.81 17.17 -8.50
CA LEU A 215 4.52 16.08 -9.15
C LEU A 215 5.41 16.61 -10.29
N GLY A 216 4.89 17.53 -11.10
CA GLY A 216 5.62 18.17 -12.18
C GLY A 216 6.80 19.05 -11.73
N LEU A 217 6.76 19.59 -10.52
CA LEU A 217 7.88 20.34 -9.95
C LEU A 217 8.97 19.44 -9.37
N ASN A 218 8.58 18.30 -8.78
CA ASN A 218 9.48 17.46 -7.97
C ASN A 218 10.03 16.23 -8.71
N GLN A 219 9.44 15.84 -9.85
CA GLN A 219 9.83 14.62 -10.57
C GLN A 219 10.22 14.93 -12.02
N SER A 220 11.32 14.32 -12.48
CA SER A 220 11.79 14.46 -13.87
C SER A 220 11.06 13.46 -14.79
N PRO A 221 10.75 13.84 -16.05
CA PRO A 221 10.85 15.16 -16.65
C PRO A 221 9.77 16.11 -16.13
N ARG A 222 10.18 17.19 -15.45
CA ARG A 222 9.35 18.04 -14.58
C ARG A 222 7.93 18.33 -15.08
N ILE A 223 7.73 19.31 -15.94
CA ILE A 223 6.39 19.76 -16.41
C ILE A 223 5.63 18.62 -17.08
N LEU A 224 6.32 17.78 -17.88
CA LEU A 224 5.69 16.66 -18.60
C LEU A 224 5.08 15.62 -17.65
N THR A 225 5.67 15.44 -16.48
CA THR A 225 5.15 14.54 -15.43
C THR A 225 3.78 15.02 -14.94
N GLY A 226 3.65 16.30 -14.63
CA GLY A 226 2.39 16.91 -14.23
C GLY A 226 1.33 16.88 -15.34
N LEU A 227 1.72 17.23 -16.57
CA LEU A 227 0.84 17.17 -17.73
C LEU A 227 0.35 15.74 -18.01
N SER A 228 1.24 14.75 -17.92
CA SER A 228 0.88 13.34 -18.09
C SER A 228 -0.12 12.88 -17.02
N CYS A 229 0.05 13.32 -15.78
CA CYS A 229 -0.91 13.06 -14.71
C CYS A 229 -2.28 13.64 -15.03
N MET A 230 -2.37 14.91 -15.42
CA MET A 230 -3.64 15.55 -15.80
C MET A 230 -4.27 14.92 -17.04
N THR A 231 -3.48 14.53 -18.03
CA THR A 231 -3.97 13.77 -19.20
C THR A 231 -4.67 12.49 -18.76
N GLY A 232 -4.08 11.75 -17.82
CA GLY A 232 -4.71 10.53 -17.28
C GLY A 232 -6.03 10.79 -16.55
N TRP A 233 -6.10 11.88 -15.79
CA TRP A 233 -7.33 12.32 -15.13
C TRP A 233 -8.42 12.69 -16.13
N LEU A 234 -8.11 13.52 -17.15
CA LEU A 234 -9.04 13.94 -18.18
C LEU A 234 -9.53 12.76 -19.03
N GLN A 235 -8.63 11.86 -19.42
CA GLN A 235 -9.02 10.65 -20.17
C GLN A 235 -9.99 9.78 -19.36
N ALA A 236 -9.76 9.62 -18.05
CA ALA A 236 -10.65 8.87 -17.18
C ALA A 236 -12.03 9.56 -17.04
N TRP A 237 -12.06 10.88 -17.01
CA TRP A 237 -13.29 11.67 -17.00
C TRP A 237 -14.09 11.52 -18.30
N ILE A 238 -13.45 11.71 -19.45
CA ILE A 238 -14.08 11.59 -20.78
C ILE A 238 -14.64 10.18 -21.00
N ARG A 239 -13.90 9.14 -20.56
CA ARG A 239 -14.32 7.73 -20.69
C ARG A 239 -15.39 7.30 -19.68
N GLY A 240 -15.71 8.13 -18.70
CA GLY A 240 -16.62 7.75 -17.62
C GLY A 240 -16.11 6.60 -16.75
N ASP A 241 -14.78 6.54 -16.49
CA ASP A 241 -14.19 5.44 -15.71
C ASP A 241 -14.92 5.25 -14.37
N LYS A 242 -15.21 4.00 -14.03
CA LYS A 242 -15.87 3.66 -12.77
C LYS A 242 -15.07 4.14 -11.56
N ARG A 243 -15.75 4.80 -10.63
CA ARG A 243 -15.18 5.21 -9.33
C ARG A 243 -14.96 3.98 -8.45
N VAL A 244 -13.90 4.00 -7.64
CA VAL A 244 -13.58 2.90 -6.71
C VAL A 244 -14.11 3.15 -5.29
N ILE A 245 -14.64 4.33 -5.06
CA ILE A 245 -15.21 4.78 -3.77
C ILE A 245 -16.57 5.43 -3.99
N ASN A 246 -17.41 5.44 -2.96
CA ASN A 246 -18.72 6.07 -2.97
C ASN A 246 -18.63 7.62 -2.85
N LYS A 247 -19.77 8.31 -2.86
CA LYS A 247 -19.82 9.78 -2.81
C LYS A 247 -19.41 10.34 -1.46
N GLU A 248 -19.71 9.65 -0.36
CA GLU A 248 -19.41 10.08 1.01
C GLU A 248 -17.93 9.95 1.32
N GLU A 249 -17.34 8.80 1.03
CA GLU A 249 -15.90 8.58 1.07
C GLU A 249 -15.16 9.67 0.27
N GLY A 250 -15.65 9.98 -0.94
CA GLY A 250 -15.08 11.02 -1.78
C GLY A 250 -15.20 12.43 -1.21
N ARG A 251 -16.29 12.76 -0.49
CA ARG A 251 -16.42 14.04 0.23
C ARG A 251 -15.41 14.14 1.36
N PHE A 252 -15.30 13.09 2.18
CA PHE A 252 -14.31 13.02 3.25
C PHE A 252 -12.89 13.20 2.73
N ILE A 253 -12.49 12.43 1.71
CA ILE A 253 -11.15 12.48 1.13
C ILE A 253 -10.80 13.89 0.64
N ARG A 254 -11.72 14.57 -0.04
CA ARG A 254 -11.47 15.96 -0.47
C ARG A 254 -11.31 16.90 0.70
N SER A 255 -12.18 16.81 1.72
CA SER A 255 -12.09 17.63 2.94
C SER A 255 -10.77 17.40 3.68
N TYR A 256 -10.40 16.13 3.89
CA TYR A 256 -9.16 15.73 4.53
C TYR A 256 -7.93 16.26 3.77
N ARG A 257 -7.89 16.10 2.45
CA ARG A 257 -6.77 16.58 1.64
C ARG A 257 -6.66 18.10 1.64
N TRP A 258 -7.77 18.84 1.60
CA TRP A 258 -7.76 20.29 1.73
C TRP A 258 -7.25 20.73 3.11
N LYS A 259 -7.68 20.04 4.18
CA LYS A 259 -7.18 20.29 5.53
C LYS A 259 -5.65 20.09 5.58
N ARG A 260 -5.14 18.94 5.14
CA ARG A 260 -3.69 18.66 5.11
C ARG A 260 -2.89 19.63 4.23
N MET A 261 -3.46 20.11 3.13
CA MET A 261 -2.82 21.13 2.30
C MET A 261 -2.71 22.47 3.02
N LYS A 262 -3.75 22.90 3.74
CA LYS A 262 -3.73 24.11 4.54
C LYS A 262 -2.72 24.03 5.67
N GLU A 263 -2.71 22.94 6.44
CA GLU A 263 -1.75 22.70 7.53
C GLU A 263 -0.31 22.83 7.04
N LYS A 264 0.02 22.26 5.88
CA LYS A 264 1.36 22.38 5.29
C LYS A 264 1.72 23.80 4.84
N LEU A 265 0.74 24.63 4.47
CA LEU A 265 0.97 26.03 4.08
C LEU A 265 1.13 26.94 5.30
N THR A 266 0.42 26.64 6.40
CA THR A 266 0.44 27.45 7.62
C THR A 266 1.52 27.03 8.63
N GLY A 267 2.23 25.92 8.36
CA GLY A 267 3.26 25.38 9.28
C GLY A 267 2.68 24.83 10.60
N THR A 268 1.36 24.69 10.68
CA THR A 268 0.66 24.10 11.83
C THR A 268 0.64 22.59 11.64
N ASN A 269 1.65 21.91 12.20
CA ASN A 269 1.67 20.45 12.37
C ASN A 269 1.43 20.10 13.82
#